data_6b3c2dec2e5752bad0a9d30c36ad9272
#
_entry.id   6b3c2dec2e5752bad0a9d30c36ad9272
#
_cell.length_a   1.000
_cell.length_b   1.000
_cell.length_c   1.000
_cell.angle_alpha   90.00
_cell.angle_beta   90.00
_cell.angle_gamma   90.00
#
_symmetry.space_group_name_H-M   'P 1'
#
loop_
_entity.id
_entity.type
_entity.pdbx_description
1 polymer ?
#
loop_
_entity_poly.entity_id
_entity_poly.type
_entity_poly.pdbx_seq_one_letter_code
_entity_poly.pdbx_strand_id
1 'polypeptide(L)'
;MIEYYIFYFVVKNYQAIYYLYLLTKKEILIMATAQTQFENFHSKILMGYDDNEPLRDRRDTLIQELKDKLSSDVPNMKFFHQGSYSLHTGINPLNGNPDIDIGIIFECDPNDEDYQNPLKLKKIVRDALNTKNRTVKIKRPCVTVEYLRDGEPIYHIDLALYSCEYGDSDGQTFLARGKETSSAEEIEWQISSARELTGVILNKYTDSSHKKQFRRIVRYLKRWKDEKLGHKNTPSIGLTVAAYELFSANFDFVTGKAQDLLALLSLVNSMLNNWGGDDRLHMYLPVEPFTDLFERMSDNQMKDLKTKLEKLSAVLIEARDQPDTHEACKLLKAQFGDDFPVPDKSETTKSSSSSVVPAGRSA
;
A
#
# COMPACT_ATOMS: atom_id res chain seq x y z
N MET A 1 47.95 -36.36 1.63
CA MET A 1 46.63 -36.88 2.09
C MET A 1 45.66 -35.75 2.38
N ILE A 2 46.08 -34.69 3.09
CA ILE A 2 45.21 -33.55 3.44
C ILE A 2 44.76 -32.75 2.18
N GLU A 3 45.65 -32.52 1.21
CA GLU A 3 45.33 -31.83 -0.04
C GLU A 3 44.28 -32.56 -0.89
N TYR A 4 44.30 -33.89 -0.88
CA TYR A 4 43.34 -34.72 -1.59
C TYR A 4 41.95 -34.64 -0.96
N TYR A 5 41.85 -34.53 0.37
CA TYR A 5 40.59 -34.35 1.08
C TYR A 5 39.99 -32.94 0.88
N ILE A 6 40.82 -31.92 0.85
CA ILE A 6 40.38 -30.54 0.57
C ILE A 6 39.87 -30.44 -0.87
N PHE A 7 40.58 -31.01 -1.85
CA PHE A 7 40.13 -31.00 -3.25
C PHE A 7 38.82 -31.76 -3.44
N TYR A 8 38.67 -32.94 -2.81
CA TYR A 8 37.42 -33.72 -2.85
C TYR A 8 36.25 -33.02 -2.21
N PHE A 9 36.48 -32.35 -1.09
CA PHE A 9 35.44 -31.54 -0.39
C PHE A 9 34.99 -30.33 -1.21
N VAL A 10 35.92 -29.62 -1.84
CA VAL A 10 35.63 -28.47 -2.72
C VAL A 10 34.86 -28.92 -3.95
N VAL A 11 35.28 -30.01 -4.63
CA VAL A 11 34.60 -30.52 -5.84
C VAL A 11 33.18 -31.01 -5.50
N LYS A 12 33.00 -31.70 -4.39
CA LYS A 12 31.67 -32.20 -3.97
C LYS A 12 30.69 -31.05 -3.62
N ASN A 13 31.21 -30.01 -2.96
CA ASN A 13 30.41 -28.83 -2.69
C ASN A 13 30.13 -28.02 -3.97
N TYR A 14 31.06 -27.94 -4.93
CA TYR A 14 30.80 -27.29 -6.22
C TYR A 14 29.73 -28.04 -7.02
N GLN A 15 29.71 -29.35 -7.01
CA GLN A 15 28.66 -30.12 -7.67
C GLN A 15 27.29 -29.94 -7.00
N ALA A 16 27.23 -29.89 -5.69
CA ALA A 16 25.99 -29.63 -4.96
C ALA A 16 25.47 -28.20 -5.21
N ILE A 17 26.37 -27.21 -5.20
CA ILE A 17 26.05 -25.80 -5.51
C ILE A 17 25.63 -25.67 -6.98
N TYR A 18 26.28 -26.37 -7.91
CA TYR A 18 25.91 -26.40 -9.33
C TYR A 18 24.56 -27.08 -9.57
N TYR A 19 24.25 -28.16 -8.83
CA TYR A 19 22.95 -28.83 -8.88
C TYR A 19 21.83 -27.97 -8.29
N LEU A 20 22.09 -27.29 -7.16
CA LEU A 20 21.18 -26.27 -6.60
C LEU A 20 20.96 -25.13 -7.62
N TYR A 21 22.01 -24.66 -8.27
CA TYR A 21 21.97 -23.64 -9.31
C TYR A 21 21.13 -24.07 -10.53
N LEU A 22 21.25 -25.34 -10.97
CA LEU A 22 20.46 -25.87 -12.09
C LEU A 22 18.98 -26.06 -11.71
N LEU A 23 18.68 -26.45 -10.47
CA LEU A 23 17.32 -26.56 -9.96
C LEU A 23 16.67 -25.18 -9.85
N THR A 24 17.38 -24.20 -9.29
CA THR A 24 16.90 -22.83 -9.19
C THR A 24 16.72 -22.16 -10.56
N LYS A 25 17.56 -22.48 -11.55
CA LYS A 25 17.47 -21.92 -12.89
C LYS A 25 16.19 -22.33 -13.64
N LYS A 26 15.64 -23.51 -13.39
CA LYS A 26 14.38 -23.97 -13.99
C LYS A 26 13.19 -23.23 -13.37
N GLU A 27 13.22 -22.97 -12.08
CA GLU A 27 12.20 -22.17 -11.38
C GLU A 27 12.28 -20.68 -11.75
N ILE A 28 13.51 -20.14 -11.91
CA ILE A 28 13.77 -18.75 -12.31
C ILE A 28 13.20 -18.43 -13.70
N LEU A 29 13.25 -19.38 -14.65
CA LEU A 29 12.74 -19.14 -16.01
C LEU A 29 11.21 -18.94 -16.04
N ILE A 30 10.49 -19.67 -15.20
CA ILE A 30 9.04 -19.55 -15.06
C ILE A 30 8.68 -18.24 -14.34
N MET A 31 9.43 -17.91 -13.28
CA MET A 31 9.24 -16.67 -12.52
C MET A 31 9.58 -15.41 -13.30
N ALA A 32 10.55 -15.45 -14.21
CA ALA A 32 10.90 -14.29 -15.04
C ALA A 32 9.74 -13.86 -15.95
N THR A 33 8.92 -14.80 -16.41
CA THR A 33 7.73 -14.49 -17.21
C THR A 33 6.59 -13.92 -16.37
N ALA A 34 6.38 -14.41 -15.15
CA ALA A 34 5.38 -13.84 -14.22
C ALA A 34 5.76 -12.42 -13.73
N GLN A 35 7.05 -12.11 -13.60
CA GLN A 35 7.53 -10.79 -13.20
C GLN A 35 7.10 -9.69 -14.19
N THR A 36 7.23 -9.94 -15.49
CA THR A 36 6.75 -8.99 -16.51
C THR A 36 5.26 -8.70 -16.37
N GLN A 37 4.45 -9.71 -16.06
CA GLN A 37 3.02 -9.53 -15.85
C GLN A 37 2.71 -8.75 -14.56
N PHE A 38 3.45 -8.96 -13.50
CA PHE A 38 3.35 -8.15 -12.27
C PHE A 38 3.74 -6.68 -12.52
N GLU A 39 4.78 -6.42 -13.29
CA GLU A 39 5.18 -5.05 -13.66
C GLU A 39 4.12 -4.36 -14.54
N ASN A 40 3.55 -5.07 -15.51
CA ASN A 40 2.44 -4.56 -16.32
C ASN A 40 1.18 -4.32 -15.48
N PHE A 41 0.88 -5.23 -14.55
CA PHE A 41 -0.20 -5.05 -13.58
C PHE A 41 0.03 -3.82 -12.72
N HIS A 42 1.24 -3.66 -12.17
CA HIS A 42 1.61 -2.46 -11.41
C HIS A 42 1.35 -1.18 -12.20
N SER A 43 1.76 -1.14 -13.47
CA SER A 43 1.58 0.04 -14.32
C SER A 43 0.10 0.40 -14.55
N LYS A 44 -0.79 -0.61 -14.61
CA LYS A 44 -2.23 -0.39 -14.75
C LYS A 44 -2.89 0.13 -13.47
N ILE A 45 -2.49 -0.39 -12.32
CA ILE A 45 -3.11 -0.01 -11.04
C ILE A 45 -2.47 1.21 -10.39
N LEU A 46 -1.29 1.62 -10.84
CA LEU A 46 -0.58 2.78 -10.31
C LEU A 46 -1.44 4.03 -10.47
N MET A 47 -1.72 4.71 -9.37
CA MET A 47 -2.21 6.06 -9.43
C MET A 47 -1.03 7.00 -9.68
N GLY A 48 -0.95 7.51 -10.89
CA GLY A 48 0.04 8.50 -11.29
C GLY A 48 -0.33 9.86 -10.70
N TYR A 49 0.10 10.14 -9.50
CA TYR A 49 -0.18 11.45 -8.88
C TYR A 49 0.52 12.59 -9.60
N ASP A 50 1.72 12.34 -10.12
CA ASP A 50 2.48 13.33 -10.88
C ASP A 50 1.89 13.54 -12.28
N ASP A 51 1.19 12.53 -12.82
CA ASP A 51 0.52 12.56 -14.12
C ASP A 51 -0.95 12.97 -14.03
N ASN A 52 -1.54 13.03 -12.81
CA ASN A 52 -2.92 13.45 -12.59
C ASN A 52 -2.99 14.95 -12.30
N GLU A 53 -2.66 15.76 -13.31
CA GLU A 53 -2.71 17.21 -13.26
C GLU A 53 -4.03 17.76 -12.70
N PRO A 54 -5.23 17.29 -13.13
CA PRO A 54 -6.48 17.81 -12.61
C PRO A 54 -6.66 17.61 -11.09
N LEU A 55 -6.11 16.54 -10.53
CA LEU A 55 -6.22 16.25 -9.11
C LEU A 55 -5.27 17.11 -8.28
N ARG A 56 -4.07 17.40 -8.82
CA ARG A 56 -3.12 18.33 -8.20
C ARG A 56 -3.63 19.77 -8.23
N ASP A 57 -4.13 20.22 -9.38
CA ASP A 57 -4.65 21.59 -9.54
C ASP A 57 -5.79 21.86 -8.58
N ARG A 58 -6.65 20.90 -8.34
CA ARG A 58 -7.76 21.05 -7.40
C ARG A 58 -7.30 21.07 -5.95
N ARG A 59 -6.32 20.23 -5.60
CA ARG A 59 -5.66 20.29 -4.30
C ARG A 59 -5.07 21.67 -4.06
N ASP A 60 -4.30 22.17 -5.02
CA ASP A 60 -3.59 23.44 -4.92
C ASP A 60 -4.57 24.62 -4.87
N THR A 61 -5.63 24.57 -5.69
CA THR A 61 -6.74 25.52 -5.62
C THR A 61 -7.40 25.53 -4.24
N LEU A 62 -7.65 24.36 -3.67
CA LEU A 62 -8.29 24.20 -2.38
C LEU A 62 -7.43 24.75 -1.23
N ILE A 63 -6.12 24.49 -1.29
CA ILE A 63 -5.14 25.04 -0.35
C ILE A 63 -5.10 26.58 -0.45
N GLN A 64 -5.10 27.12 -1.69
CA GLN A 64 -5.08 28.56 -1.89
C GLN A 64 -6.36 29.22 -1.39
N GLU A 65 -7.54 28.63 -1.67
CA GLU A 65 -8.81 29.13 -1.16
C GLU A 65 -8.84 29.18 0.39
N LEU A 66 -8.31 28.15 1.04
CA LEU A 66 -8.23 28.14 2.51
C LEU A 66 -7.34 29.27 3.02
N LYS A 67 -6.17 29.47 2.41
CA LYS A 67 -5.25 30.56 2.76
C LYS A 67 -5.92 31.94 2.61
N ASP A 68 -6.62 32.14 1.49
CA ASP A 68 -7.24 33.43 1.18
C ASP A 68 -8.44 33.74 2.10
N LYS A 69 -9.22 32.72 2.46
CA LYS A 69 -10.44 32.90 3.25
C LYS A 69 -10.23 32.88 4.77
N LEU A 70 -9.17 32.21 5.24
CA LEU A 70 -8.97 31.96 6.68
C LEU A 70 -7.76 32.68 7.28
N SER A 71 -7.12 33.59 6.55
CA SER A 71 -5.83 34.19 6.96
C SER A 71 -5.90 35.05 8.24
N SER A 72 -7.05 35.57 8.61
CA SER A 72 -7.18 36.48 9.76
C SER A 72 -7.90 35.89 10.99
N ASP A 73 -8.63 34.80 10.80
CA ASP A 73 -9.60 34.32 11.81
C ASP A 73 -9.20 33.01 12.46
N VAL A 74 -8.07 32.43 12.02
CA VAL A 74 -7.55 31.13 12.51
C VAL A 74 -6.04 31.23 12.74
N PRO A 75 -5.46 30.31 13.55
CA PRO A 75 -4.01 30.18 13.69
C PRO A 75 -3.35 29.90 12.36
N ASN A 76 -2.06 30.21 12.26
CA ASN A 76 -1.26 29.88 11.07
C ASN A 76 -1.46 28.42 10.66
N MET A 77 -1.53 28.20 9.34
CA MET A 77 -1.75 26.88 8.76
C MET A 77 -0.52 26.39 8.00
N LYS A 78 -0.09 25.15 8.27
CA LYS A 78 0.90 24.45 7.47
C LYS A 78 0.26 23.24 6.82
N PHE A 79 0.52 23.05 5.52
CA PHE A 79 -0.05 21.95 4.73
C PHE A 79 1.00 20.90 4.45
N PHE A 80 0.61 19.62 4.51
CA PHE A 80 1.49 18.52 4.15
C PHE A 80 0.70 17.38 3.50
N HIS A 81 1.41 16.60 2.67
CA HIS A 81 0.83 15.41 2.07
C HIS A 81 0.85 14.26 3.07
N GLN A 82 -0.23 13.48 3.10
CA GLN A 82 -0.32 12.29 3.91
C GLN A 82 -0.96 11.12 3.15
N GLY A 83 -1.17 9.99 3.83
CA GLY A 83 -1.83 8.82 3.27
C GLY A 83 -1.04 8.17 2.14
N SER A 84 -1.77 7.58 1.20
CA SER A 84 -1.18 6.83 0.10
C SER A 84 -0.38 7.69 -0.88
N TYR A 85 -0.71 8.98 -0.97
CA TYR A 85 0.01 9.95 -1.78
C TYR A 85 1.44 10.14 -1.27
N SER A 86 1.60 10.51 0.00
CA SER A 86 2.91 10.75 0.60
C SER A 86 3.80 9.49 0.63
N LEU A 87 3.20 8.32 0.76
CA LEU A 87 3.90 7.03 0.76
C LEU A 87 4.23 6.51 -0.64
N HIS A 88 3.75 7.16 -1.69
CA HIS A 88 3.84 6.69 -3.08
C HIS A 88 3.30 5.25 -3.23
N THR A 89 2.16 4.96 -2.60
CA THR A 89 1.50 3.64 -2.61
C THR A 89 0.04 3.71 -3.07
N GLY A 90 -0.36 4.80 -3.72
CA GLY A 90 -1.69 4.98 -4.29
C GLY A 90 -1.96 4.00 -5.43
N ILE A 91 -3.22 3.57 -5.53
CA ILE A 91 -3.76 2.77 -6.63
C ILE A 91 -5.00 3.45 -7.20
N ASN A 92 -5.23 3.26 -8.49
CA ASN A 92 -6.48 3.65 -9.12
C ASN A 92 -7.63 2.86 -8.47
N PRO A 93 -8.64 3.53 -7.89
CA PRO A 93 -9.74 2.81 -7.25
C PRO A 93 -10.63 2.11 -8.28
N LEU A 94 -11.22 0.96 -7.90
CA LEU A 94 -12.11 0.19 -8.78
C LEU A 94 -13.37 0.97 -9.19
N ASN A 95 -13.83 1.88 -8.34
CA ASN A 95 -15.00 2.73 -8.60
C ASN A 95 -14.69 4.01 -9.38
N GLY A 96 -13.43 4.24 -9.75
CA GLY A 96 -13.00 5.42 -10.50
C GLY A 96 -12.96 6.73 -9.73
N ASN A 97 -13.18 6.71 -8.40
CA ASN A 97 -13.21 7.90 -7.55
C ASN A 97 -11.92 8.01 -6.71
N PRO A 98 -10.86 8.63 -7.23
CA PRO A 98 -9.61 8.80 -6.49
C PRO A 98 -9.77 9.77 -5.32
N ASP A 99 -8.98 9.53 -4.27
CA ASP A 99 -8.89 10.38 -3.10
C ASP A 99 -7.47 10.92 -2.88
N ILE A 100 -7.39 12.12 -2.33
CA ILE A 100 -6.14 12.69 -1.82
C ILE A 100 -6.34 13.06 -0.35
N ASP A 101 -5.37 12.64 0.46
CA ASP A 101 -5.29 13.03 1.86
C ASP A 101 -4.33 14.21 2.03
N ILE A 102 -4.79 15.27 2.70
CA ILE A 102 -4.00 16.44 3.05
C ILE A 102 -4.08 16.66 4.55
N GLY A 103 -2.94 16.83 5.19
CA GLY A 103 -2.86 17.30 6.57
C GLY A 103 -2.78 18.83 6.62
N ILE A 104 -3.53 19.43 7.53
CA ILE A 104 -3.48 20.84 7.86
C ILE A 104 -3.13 20.97 9.33
N ILE A 105 -1.97 21.51 9.65
CA ILE A 105 -1.56 21.80 11.02
C ILE A 105 -1.90 23.26 11.30
N PHE A 106 -2.76 23.49 12.30
CA PHE A 106 -3.02 24.78 12.89
C PHE A 106 -2.04 24.99 14.05
N GLU A 107 -1.30 26.10 14.03
CA GLU A 107 -0.34 26.45 15.08
C GLU A 107 -1.07 26.98 16.32
N CYS A 108 -1.76 26.08 17.04
CA CYS A 108 -2.51 26.36 18.25
C CYS A 108 -2.34 25.23 19.28
N ASP A 109 -2.41 25.59 20.55
CA ASP A 109 -2.46 24.63 21.64
C ASP A 109 -3.86 24.00 21.70
N PRO A 110 -3.99 22.66 21.68
CA PRO A 110 -5.28 21.97 21.83
C PRO A 110 -5.94 22.18 23.20
N ASN A 111 -5.20 22.67 24.20
CA ASN A 111 -5.70 22.97 25.54
C ASN A 111 -6.18 24.44 25.69
N ASP A 112 -5.94 25.31 24.71
CA ASP A 112 -6.43 26.66 24.70
C ASP A 112 -7.98 26.70 24.67
N GLU A 113 -8.61 27.50 25.48
CA GLU A 113 -10.09 27.63 25.55
C GLU A 113 -10.72 27.88 24.18
N ASP A 114 -10.04 28.62 23.30
CA ASP A 114 -10.51 28.92 21.96
C ASP A 114 -10.45 27.71 21.02
N TYR A 115 -9.55 26.71 21.25
CA TYR A 115 -9.27 25.61 20.36
C TYR A 115 -9.48 24.23 20.98
N GLN A 116 -9.81 24.11 22.26
CA GLN A 116 -10.05 22.83 22.94
C GLN A 116 -11.15 21.98 22.26
N ASN A 117 -12.07 22.59 21.53
CA ASN A 117 -13.07 21.86 20.74
C ASN A 117 -12.66 21.78 19.27
N PRO A 118 -12.18 20.59 18.80
CA PRO A 118 -11.71 20.38 17.43
C PRO A 118 -12.79 20.61 16.36
N LEU A 119 -14.07 20.46 16.70
CA LEU A 119 -15.16 20.74 15.76
C LEU A 119 -15.25 22.20 15.36
N LYS A 120 -14.77 23.13 16.18
CA LYS A 120 -14.73 24.56 15.84
C LYS A 120 -13.92 24.77 14.55
N LEU A 121 -12.68 24.26 14.50
CA LEU A 121 -11.82 24.37 13.32
C LEU A 121 -12.39 23.58 12.12
N LYS A 122 -12.95 22.40 12.34
CA LYS A 122 -13.58 21.61 11.26
C LYS A 122 -14.75 22.36 10.61
N LYS A 123 -15.59 23.03 11.41
CA LYS A 123 -16.70 23.85 10.90
C LYS A 123 -16.19 25.04 10.11
N ILE A 124 -15.19 25.77 10.62
CA ILE A 124 -14.58 26.91 9.92
C ILE A 124 -14.05 26.45 8.54
N VAL A 125 -13.30 25.35 8.48
CA VAL A 125 -12.77 24.80 7.22
C VAL A 125 -13.90 24.36 6.28
N ARG A 126 -14.92 23.66 6.78
CA ARG A 126 -16.11 23.30 5.99
C ARG A 126 -16.78 24.52 5.38
N ASP A 127 -17.06 25.53 6.19
CA ASP A 127 -17.81 26.72 5.77
C ASP A 127 -17.02 27.55 4.76
N ALA A 128 -15.70 27.64 4.92
CA ALA A 128 -14.82 28.30 3.97
C ALA A 128 -14.81 27.60 2.60
N LEU A 129 -14.93 26.26 2.56
CA LEU A 129 -14.84 25.47 1.35
C LEU A 129 -16.17 25.11 0.71
N ASN A 130 -17.29 25.30 1.42
CA ASN A 130 -18.61 24.97 0.91
C ASN A 130 -19.04 25.94 -0.20
N THR A 131 -19.27 25.41 -1.40
CA THR A 131 -19.69 26.18 -2.59
C THR A 131 -20.73 25.42 -3.39
N LYS A 132 -21.33 26.05 -4.43
CA LYS A 132 -22.37 25.41 -5.26
C LYS A 132 -21.89 24.18 -6.04
N ASN A 133 -20.57 24.06 -6.29
CA ASN A 133 -20.02 23.03 -7.18
C ASN A 133 -19.37 21.87 -6.43
N ARG A 134 -19.44 21.86 -5.11
CA ARG A 134 -18.87 20.82 -4.25
C ARG A 134 -19.63 20.71 -2.93
N THR A 135 -19.66 19.50 -2.39
CA THR A 135 -20.22 19.24 -1.06
C THR A 135 -19.09 19.04 -0.06
N VAL A 136 -19.18 19.71 1.09
CA VAL A 136 -18.18 19.57 2.16
C VAL A 136 -18.83 18.95 3.38
N LYS A 137 -18.28 17.82 3.84
CA LYS A 137 -18.80 17.02 4.95
C LYS A 137 -17.78 16.89 6.07
N ILE A 138 -18.22 17.04 7.31
CA ILE A 138 -17.39 16.72 8.47
C ILE A 138 -17.54 15.23 8.76
N LYS A 139 -16.47 14.45 8.53
CA LYS A 139 -16.32 13.06 8.98
C LYS A 139 -15.54 13.02 10.30
N ARG A 140 -15.57 11.88 11.01
CA ARG A 140 -14.86 11.77 12.29
C ARG A 140 -13.36 12.10 12.19
N PRO A 141 -12.57 11.58 11.22
CA PRO A 141 -11.13 11.87 11.13
C PRO A 141 -10.78 13.12 10.28
N CYS A 142 -11.69 13.66 9.47
CA CYS A 142 -11.36 14.68 8.46
C CYS A 142 -12.55 15.56 8.09
N VAL A 143 -12.28 16.56 7.28
CA VAL A 143 -13.27 17.30 6.49
C VAL A 143 -13.11 16.83 5.03
N THR A 144 -14.16 16.25 4.46
CA THR A 144 -14.16 15.71 3.09
C THR A 144 -14.79 16.70 2.13
N VAL A 145 -14.07 17.05 1.08
CA VAL A 145 -14.55 17.88 -0.03
C VAL A 145 -14.85 16.96 -1.22
N GLU A 146 -16.13 16.81 -1.54
CA GLU A 146 -16.60 16.02 -2.69
C GLU A 146 -16.85 16.94 -3.88
N TYR A 147 -16.19 16.67 -4.98
CA TYR A 147 -16.43 17.36 -6.24
C TYR A 147 -17.45 16.60 -7.07
N LEU A 148 -18.45 17.32 -7.54
CA LEU A 148 -19.59 16.74 -8.24
C LEU A 148 -19.52 17.04 -9.74
N ARG A 149 -19.94 16.06 -10.56
CA ARG A 149 -20.29 16.26 -11.96
C ARG A 149 -21.66 15.62 -12.18
N ASP A 150 -22.61 16.40 -12.67
CA ASP A 150 -23.99 15.97 -12.90
C ASP A 150 -24.66 15.37 -11.65
N GLY A 151 -24.27 15.90 -10.46
CA GLY A 151 -24.78 15.44 -9.16
C GLY A 151 -24.06 14.24 -8.55
N GLU A 152 -23.17 13.59 -9.29
CA GLU A 152 -22.41 12.42 -8.83
C GLU A 152 -20.98 12.79 -8.42
N PRO A 153 -20.45 12.21 -7.30
CA PRO A 153 -19.08 12.41 -6.89
C PRO A 153 -18.10 11.83 -7.91
N ILE A 154 -17.13 12.63 -8.36
CA ILE A 154 -16.08 12.19 -9.30
C ILE A 154 -14.72 12.02 -8.62
N TYR A 155 -14.48 12.67 -7.52
CA TYR A 155 -13.34 12.49 -6.60
C TYR A 155 -13.57 13.28 -5.32
N HIS A 156 -12.78 12.98 -4.30
CA HIS A 156 -12.82 13.72 -3.05
C HIS A 156 -11.42 14.01 -2.52
N ILE A 157 -11.35 15.03 -1.69
CA ILE A 157 -10.15 15.44 -0.96
C ILE A 157 -10.48 15.37 0.52
N ASP A 158 -9.73 14.58 1.27
CA ASP A 158 -9.86 14.45 2.71
C ASP A 158 -8.83 15.35 3.42
N LEU A 159 -9.33 16.32 4.16
CA LEU A 159 -8.54 17.26 4.94
C LEU A 159 -8.51 16.83 6.39
N ALA A 160 -7.41 16.25 6.84
CA ALA A 160 -7.18 15.93 8.24
C ALA A 160 -6.62 17.15 8.95
N LEU A 161 -7.32 17.64 9.98
CA LEU A 161 -6.95 18.82 10.73
C LEU A 161 -6.17 18.43 11.98
N TYR A 162 -5.06 19.09 12.20
CA TYR A 162 -4.21 18.90 13.36
C TYR A 162 -4.02 20.20 14.10
N SER A 163 -3.90 20.13 15.42
CA SER A 163 -3.25 21.15 16.24
C SER A 163 -1.83 20.70 16.58
N CYS A 164 -1.00 21.64 17.00
CA CYS A 164 0.33 21.34 17.53
C CYS A 164 0.48 21.94 18.93
N GLU A 165 1.18 21.20 19.78
CA GLU A 165 1.48 21.66 21.13
C GLU A 165 2.37 22.91 21.04
N TYR A 166 2.09 23.91 21.88
CA TYR A 166 2.85 25.16 21.96
C TYR A 166 2.97 25.98 20.66
N GLY A 167 2.08 25.75 19.69
CA GLY A 167 2.14 26.45 18.40
C GLY A 167 3.30 26.03 17.49
N ASP A 168 4.05 24.97 17.84
CA ASP A 168 5.16 24.43 17.05
C ASP A 168 4.69 23.29 16.15
N SER A 169 4.62 23.54 14.86
CA SER A 169 4.18 22.53 13.88
C SER A 169 5.12 21.32 13.74
N ASP A 170 6.31 21.38 14.30
CA ASP A 170 7.28 20.28 14.31
C ASP A 170 7.25 19.47 15.63
N GLY A 171 6.48 19.97 16.63
CA GLY A 171 6.24 19.28 17.88
C GLY A 171 5.17 18.19 17.80
N GLN A 172 4.66 17.80 18.95
CA GLN A 172 3.56 16.84 19.08
C GLN A 172 2.31 17.37 18.36
N THR A 173 1.72 16.53 17.50
CA THR A 173 0.50 16.88 16.78
C THR A 173 -0.69 16.05 17.25
N PHE A 174 -1.88 16.69 17.20
CA PHE A 174 -3.14 16.11 17.65
C PHE A 174 -4.18 16.22 16.53
N LEU A 175 -4.76 15.12 16.13
CA LEU A 175 -5.79 15.03 15.09
C LEU A 175 -7.15 15.44 15.63
N ALA A 176 -7.84 16.32 14.94
CA ALA A 176 -9.22 16.68 15.21
C ALA A 176 -10.19 15.52 14.96
N ARG A 177 -10.71 14.90 16.01
CA ARG A 177 -11.71 13.81 15.96
C ARG A 177 -13.10 14.35 16.25
N GLY A 178 -14.09 13.63 15.73
CA GLY A 178 -15.50 13.98 15.92
C GLY A 178 -16.17 14.53 14.67
N LYS A 179 -17.49 14.41 14.65
CA LYS A 179 -18.42 14.96 13.64
C LYS A 179 -19.60 15.63 14.36
N GLU A 180 -20.45 16.34 13.63
CA GLU A 180 -21.55 17.12 14.24
C GLU A 180 -22.56 16.27 15.01
N THR A 181 -22.65 14.98 14.71
CA THR A 181 -23.53 14.02 15.40
C THR A 181 -22.80 13.16 16.44
N SER A 182 -21.53 13.44 16.72
CA SER A 182 -20.76 12.75 17.75
C SER A 182 -21.17 13.16 19.15
N SER A 183 -21.06 12.24 20.12
CA SER A 183 -21.17 12.58 21.54
C SER A 183 -19.98 13.46 21.99
N ALA A 184 -20.08 14.07 23.15
CA ALA A 184 -19.02 14.93 23.66
C ALA A 184 -17.69 14.19 23.84
N GLU A 185 -17.74 12.92 24.26
CA GLU A 185 -16.57 12.05 24.48
C GLU A 185 -15.90 11.61 23.18
N GLU A 186 -16.61 11.70 22.05
CA GLU A 186 -16.06 11.40 20.72
C GLU A 186 -15.41 12.62 20.04
N ILE A 187 -15.61 13.81 20.60
CA ILE A 187 -15.07 15.07 20.11
C ILE A 187 -13.80 15.37 20.89
N GLU A 188 -12.66 15.06 20.31
CA GLU A 188 -11.38 15.10 21.00
C GLU A 188 -10.21 15.46 20.07
N TRP A 189 -9.16 15.97 20.64
CA TRP A 189 -7.85 16.00 20.03
C TRP A 189 -7.10 14.72 20.36
N GLN A 190 -6.84 13.89 19.36
CA GLN A 190 -6.13 12.63 19.52
C GLN A 190 -4.70 12.74 19.03
N ILE A 191 -3.72 12.31 19.84
CA ILE A 191 -2.31 12.20 19.41
C ILE A 191 -2.23 11.49 18.06
N SER A 192 -1.49 12.06 17.11
CA SER A 192 -1.33 11.48 15.77
C SER A 192 -0.07 12.02 15.10
N SER A 193 0.90 11.13 14.88
CA SER A 193 2.21 11.44 14.28
C SER A 193 2.24 11.12 12.77
N ALA A 194 1.30 11.67 11.99
CA ALA A 194 1.13 11.32 10.57
C ALA A 194 2.36 11.63 9.71
N ARG A 195 3.07 12.74 9.98
CA ARG A 195 4.32 13.10 9.27
C ARG A 195 5.45 12.15 9.62
N GLU A 196 5.60 11.82 10.89
CA GLU A 196 6.58 10.85 11.37
C GLU A 196 6.33 9.46 10.76
N LEU A 197 5.06 8.99 10.75
CA LEU A 197 4.67 7.75 10.09
C LEU A 197 5.12 7.71 8.63
N THR A 198 4.90 8.80 7.91
CA THR A 198 5.37 8.91 6.52
C THR A 198 6.88 8.77 6.45
N GLY A 199 7.62 9.48 7.30
CA GLY A 199 9.09 9.44 7.36
C GLY A 199 9.62 8.04 7.67
N VAL A 200 9.07 7.38 8.68
CA VAL A 200 9.47 6.03 9.11
C VAL A 200 9.27 5.02 7.96
N ILE A 201 8.10 5.02 7.31
CA ILE A 201 7.82 4.09 6.21
C ILE A 201 8.70 4.37 4.98
N LEU A 202 8.88 5.65 4.60
CA LEU A 202 9.70 6.01 3.44
C LEU A 202 11.18 5.69 3.61
N ASN A 203 11.68 5.72 4.84
CA ASN A 203 13.08 5.51 5.17
C ASN A 203 13.43 4.05 5.55
N LYS A 204 12.44 3.13 5.54
CA LYS A 204 12.69 1.72 5.86
C LYS A 204 13.80 1.10 5.01
N TYR A 205 13.83 1.41 3.72
CA TYR A 205 14.82 0.88 2.80
C TYR A 205 15.69 2.00 2.26
N THR A 206 17.01 1.83 2.35
CA THR A 206 18.00 2.71 1.72
C THR A 206 18.21 2.35 0.24
N ASP A 207 18.17 1.06 -0.10
CA ASP A 207 18.27 0.58 -1.46
C ASP A 207 17.03 0.93 -2.30
N SER A 208 17.25 1.53 -3.47
CA SER A 208 16.18 2.01 -4.35
C SER A 208 15.35 0.87 -4.96
N SER A 209 15.95 -0.30 -5.20
CA SER A 209 15.29 -1.46 -5.78
C SER A 209 14.36 -2.09 -4.75
N HIS A 210 14.82 -2.22 -3.51
CA HIS A 210 14.01 -2.69 -2.38
C HIS A 210 12.82 -1.75 -2.13
N LYS A 211 13.06 -0.43 -2.14
CA LYS A 211 12.02 0.59 -2.00
C LYS A 211 10.97 0.50 -3.10
N LYS A 212 11.40 0.31 -4.36
CA LYS A 212 10.48 0.14 -5.50
C LYS A 212 9.65 -1.14 -5.37
N GLN A 213 10.28 -2.27 -5.00
CA GLN A 213 9.57 -3.53 -4.81
C GLN A 213 8.57 -3.45 -3.65
N PHE A 214 8.96 -2.90 -2.51
CA PHE A 214 8.06 -2.65 -1.37
C PHE A 214 6.80 -1.90 -1.80
N ARG A 215 6.95 -0.78 -2.53
CA ARG A 215 5.82 0.02 -3.01
C ARG A 215 4.90 -0.75 -3.95
N ARG A 216 5.46 -1.61 -4.83
CA ARG A 216 4.66 -2.48 -5.71
C ARG A 216 3.87 -3.49 -4.90
N ILE A 217 4.51 -4.18 -3.96
CA ILE A 217 3.87 -5.19 -3.11
C ILE A 217 2.72 -4.59 -2.28
N VAL A 218 2.90 -3.40 -1.71
CA VAL A 218 1.82 -2.68 -1.02
C VAL A 218 0.65 -2.41 -1.95
N ARG A 219 0.89 -1.98 -3.20
CA ARG A 219 -0.17 -1.75 -4.19
C ARG A 219 -0.88 -3.04 -4.58
N TYR A 220 -0.17 -4.15 -4.73
CA TYR A 220 -0.78 -5.46 -5.03
C TYR A 220 -1.71 -5.90 -3.90
N LEU A 221 -1.29 -5.76 -2.63
CA LEU A 221 -2.15 -6.06 -1.48
C LEU A 221 -3.38 -5.16 -1.43
N LYS A 222 -3.25 -3.88 -1.73
CA LYS A 222 -4.39 -2.95 -1.76
C LYS A 222 -5.39 -3.33 -2.86
N ARG A 223 -4.91 -3.63 -4.09
CA ARG A 223 -5.79 -4.08 -5.18
C ARG A 223 -6.46 -5.40 -4.83
N TRP A 224 -5.71 -6.37 -4.30
CA TRP A 224 -6.27 -7.63 -3.83
C TRP A 224 -7.35 -7.43 -2.75
N LYS A 225 -7.10 -6.54 -1.80
CA LYS A 225 -8.09 -6.16 -0.77
C LYS A 225 -9.37 -5.61 -1.42
N ASP A 226 -9.24 -4.69 -2.37
CA ASP A 226 -10.39 -4.08 -3.02
C ASP A 226 -11.21 -5.11 -3.81
N GLU A 227 -10.56 -6.08 -4.45
CA GLU A 227 -11.20 -7.18 -5.19
C GLU A 227 -11.86 -8.23 -4.29
N LYS A 228 -11.28 -8.53 -3.13
CA LYS A 228 -11.66 -9.71 -2.33
C LYS A 228 -12.37 -9.37 -1.02
N LEU A 229 -12.11 -8.21 -0.45
CA LEU A 229 -12.63 -7.80 0.85
C LEU A 229 -13.50 -6.53 0.75
N GLY A 230 -13.41 -5.80 -0.35
CA GLY A 230 -14.08 -4.51 -0.54
C GLY A 230 -13.44 -3.36 0.26
N HIS A 231 -13.93 -2.14 0.00
CA HIS A 231 -13.28 -0.92 0.50
C HIS A 231 -13.42 -0.69 2.01
N LYS A 232 -14.44 -1.25 2.67
CA LYS A 232 -14.84 -0.85 4.04
C LYS A 232 -14.37 -1.80 5.14
N ASN A 233 -13.99 -3.03 4.81
CA ASN A 233 -13.83 -4.08 5.81
C ASN A 233 -12.43 -4.22 6.39
N THR A 234 -11.43 -3.79 5.64
CA THR A 234 -10.01 -3.90 6.05
C THR A 234 -9.29 -2.58 5.78
N PRO A 235 -8.70 -1.93 6.80
CA PRO A 235 -8.01 -0.67 6.62
C PRO A 235 -6.73 -0.85 5.79
N SER A 236 -6.61 -0.07 4.71
CA SER A 236 -5.44 -0.13 3.81
C SER A 236 -4.14 0.26 4.53
N ILE A 237 -4.22 1.13 5.54
CA ILE A 237 -3.04 1.49 6.36
C ILE A 237 -2.54 0.29 7.16
N GLY A 238 -3.42 -0.58 7.67
CA GLY A 238 -3.04 -1.82 8.34
C GLY A 238 -2.25 -2.75 7.43
N LEU A 239 -2.67 -2.91 6.16
CA LEU A 239 -1.91 -3.69 5.17
C LEU A 239 -0.57 -3.02 4.80
N THR A 240 -0.51 -1.69 4.78
CA THR A 240 0.74 -0.96 4.53
C THR A 240 1.72 -1.14 5.68
N VAL A 241 1.25 -1.10 6.93
CA VAL A 241 2.08 -1.34 8.11
C VAL A 241 2.45 -2.82 8.23
N ALA A 242 1.56 -3.75 7.88
CA ALA A 242 1.93 -5.17 7.79
C ALA A 242 3.07 -5.39 6.79
N ALA A 243 3.02 -4.73 5.63
CA ALA A 243 4.14 -4.76 4.69
C ALA A 243 5.39 -4.04 5.27
N TYR A 244 5.23 -2.93 5.97
CA TYR A 244 6.34 -2.25 6.62
C TYR A 244 7.05 -3.18 7.62
N GLU A 245 6.33 -3.91 8.45
CA GLU A 245 6.91 -4.79 9.47
C GLU A 245 7.47 -6.11 8.88
N LEU A 246 6.74 -6.74 7.98
CA LEU A 246 6.94 -8.15 7.61
C LEU A 246 7.54 -8.37 6.22
N PHE A 247 7.60 -7.33 5.36
CA PHE A 247 8.11 -7.49 4.01
C PHE A 247 9.62 -7.65 3.97
N SER A 248 10.08 -8.64 3.20
CA SER A 248 11.46 -8.83 2.77
C SER A 248 11.56 -8.76 1.27
N ALA A 249 12.49 -7.98 0.75
CA ALA A 249 12.71 -7.87 -0.67
C ALA A 249 13.25 -9.18 -1.26
N ASN A 250 12.76 -9.54 -2.45
CA ASN A 250 13.16 -10.76 -3.13
C ASN A 250 13.63 -10.45 -4.55
N PHE A 251 14.88 -10.81 -4.83
CA PHE A 251 15.55 -10.59 -6.12
C PHE A 251 16.26 -11.86 -6.55
N ASP A 252 16.26 -12.10 -7.84
CA ASP A 252 17.08 -13.17 -8.42
C ASP A 252 18.56 -12.89 -8.19
N PHE A 253 19.24 -13.82 -7.57
CA PHE A 253 20.64 -13.64 -7.17
C PHE A 253 21.60 -13.48 -8.38
N VAL A 254 21.26 -14.06 -9.52
CA VAL A 254 22.13 -14.04 -10.71
C VAL A 254 21.87 -12.83 -11.57
N THR A 255 20.60 -12.51 -11.81
CA THR A 255 20.18 -11.42 -12.72
C THR A 255 19.91 -10.11 -12.03
N GLY A 256 19.77 -10.09 -10.70
CA GLY A 256 19.36 -8.92 -9.93
C GLY A 256 17.92 -8.48 -10.20
N LYS A 257 17.12 -9.27 -10.94
CA LYS A 257 15.74 -8.94 -11.25
C LYS A 257 14.83 -9.18 -10.04
N ALA A 258 13.86 -8.31 -9.86
CA ALA A 258 12.85 -8.47 -8.84
C ALA A 258 12.01 -9.73 -9.07
N GLN A 259 11.58 -10.37 -7.97
CA GLN A 259 10.71 -11.53 -7.95
C GLN A 259 9.46 -11.21 -7.13
N ASP A 260 8.55 -10.43 -7.72
CA ASP A 260 7.39 -9.86 -7.01
C ASP A 260 6.41 -10.94 -6.52
N LEU A 261 6.25 -12.04 -7.26
CA LEU A 261 5.43 -13.18 -6.83
C LEU A 261 5.97 -13.78 -5.51
N LEU A 262 7.27 -14.03 -5.44
CA LEU A 262 7.91 -14.59 -4.24
C LEU A 262 7.89 -13.62 -3.06
N ALA A 263 8.16 -12.36 -3.35
CA ALA A 263 8.11 -11.31 -2.33
C ALA A 263 6.70 -11.17 -1.73
N LEU A 264 5.66 -11.22 -2.56
CA LEU A 264 4.27 -11.19 -2.12
C LEU A 264 3.88 -12.45 -1.36
N LEU A 265 4.24 -13.64 -1.85
CA LEU A 265 4.00 -14.91 -1.16
C LEU A 265 4.67 -14.94 0.22
N SER A 266 5.92 -14.49 0.30
CA SER A 266 6.64 -14.39 1.57
C SER A 266 5.92 -13.47 2.56
N LEU A 267 5.48 -12.30 2.10
CA LEU A 267 4.74 -11.36 2.95
C LEU A 267 3.41 -11.94 3.44
N VAL A 268 2.62 -12.54 2.55
CA VAL A 268 1.32 -13.15 2.91
C VAL A 268 1.52 -14.27 3.93
N ASN A 269 2.53 -15.13 3.76
CA ASN A 269 2.85 -16.17 4.73
C ASN A 269 3.33 -15.59 6.06
N SER A 270 4.13 -14.53 6.04
CA SER A 270 4.54 -13.83 7.26
C SER A 270 3.34 -13.24 8.01
N MET A 271 2.36 -12.65 7.29
CA MET A 271 1.12 -12.17 7.91
C MET A 271 0.34 -13.33 8.57
N LEU A 272 0.18 -14.46 7.88
CA LEU A 272 -0.50 -15.64 8.42
C LEU A 272 0.21 -16.22 9.64
N ASN A 273 1.54 -16.23 9.64
CA ASN A 273 2.35 -16.72 10.77
C ASN A 273 2.35 -15.78 11.98
N ASN A 274 1.95 -14.50 11.79
CA ASN A 274 1.83 -13.51 12.87
C ASN A 274 0.39 -13.42 13.44
N TRP A 275 -0.47 -14.39 13.13
CA TRP A 275 -1.80 -14.47 13.74
C TRP A 275 -1.68 -14.78 15.24
N GLY A 276 -2.32 -13.97 16.09
CA GLY A 276 -2.29 -14.16 17.55
C GLY A 276 -3.10 -15.37 18.03
N GLY A 277 -2.90 -15.75 19.28
CA GLY A 277 -3.66 -16.82 19.94
C GLY A 277 -5.15 -16.47 20.19
N ASP A 278 -5.52 -15.21 20.00
CA ASP A 278 -6.88 -14.67 20.04
C ASP A 278 -7.58 -14.66 18.66
N ASP A 279 -7.00 -15.37 17.69
CA ASP A 279 -7.45 -15.42 16.28
C ASP A 279 -7.46 -14.07 15.57
N ARG A 280 -6.59 -13.15 15.97
CA ARG A 280 -6.45 -11.82 15.36
C ARG A 280 -5.04 -11.56 14.83
N LEU A 281 -4.95 -10.77 13.77
CA LEU A 281 -3.71 -10.17 13.32
C LEU A 281 -3.61 -8.78 13.95
N HIS A 282 -2.57 -8.54 14.74
CA HIS A 282 -2.29 -7.24 15.32
C HIS A 282 -1.19 -6.53 14.54
N MET A 283 -1.48 -5.30 14.09
CA MET A 283 -0.52 -4.43 13.40
C MET A 283 -0.56 -3.05 14.02
N TYR A 284 0.47 -2.73 14.77
CA TYR A 284 0.57 -1.48 15.50
C TYR A 284 1.21 -0.39 14.66
N LEU A 285 0.72 0.85 14.80
CA LEU A 285 1.43 2.00 14.23
C LEU A 285 2.87 2.02 14.76
N PRO A 286 3.88 2.20 13.90
CA PRO A 286 5.28 2.30 14.33
C PRO A 286 5.65 3.66 14.95
N VAL A 287 4.65 4.51 15.15
CA VAL A 287 4.74 5.85 15.76
C VAL A 287 3.55 6.08 16.69
N GLU A 288 3.61 7.12 17.52
CA GLU A 288 2.47 7.48 18.36
C GLU A 288 1.17 7.68 17.56
N PRO A 289 0.04 7.17 18.09
CA PRO A 289 -0.18 6.59 19.45
C PRO A 289 0.02 5.08 19.55
N PHE A 290 0.76 4.43 18.66
CA PHE A 290 1.07 2.98 18.66
C PHE A 290 -0.17 2.07 18.70
N THR A 291 -1.30 2.54 18.18
CA THR A 291 -2.56 1.79 18.20
C THR A 291 -2.56 0.64 17.21
N ASP A 292 -3.28 -0.44 17.54
CA ASP A 292 -3.53 -1.53 16.60
C ASP A 292 -4.47 -1.06 15.48
N LEU A 293 -4.01 -1.17 14.26
CA LEU A 293 -4.72 -0.71 13.07
C LEU A 293 -5.91 -1.61 12.68
N PHE A 294 -5.95 -2.83 13.21
CA PHE A 294 -7.03 -3.77 13.00
C PHE A 294 -7.97 -3.91 14.21
N GLU A 295 -7.75 -3.18 15.28
CA GLU A 295 -8.55 -3.22 16.51
C GLU A 295 -10.06 -3.11 16.25
N ARG A 296 -10.46 -2.27 15.30
CA ARG A 296 -11.89 -2.01 14.99
C ARG A 296 -12.53 -3.04 14.07
N MET A 297 -11.76 -3.97 13.54
CA MET A 297 -12.33 -5.07 12.76
C MET A 297 -13.07 -6.03 13.69
N SER A 298 -14.30 -6.39 13.30
CA SER A 298 -15.04 -7.45 14.00
C SER A 298 -14.35 -8.81 13.80
N ASP A 299 -14.67 -9.77 14.66
CA ASP A 299 -14.11 -11.12 14.55
C ASP A 299 -14.47 -11.78 13.21
N ASN A 300 -15.68 -11.53 12.69
CA ASN A 300 -16.07 -12.01 11.36
C ASN A 300 -15.22 -11.38 10.24
N GLN A 301 -14.92 -10.08 10.32
CA GLN A 301 -14.04 -9.42 9.34
C GLN A 301 -12.61 -9.93 9.43
N MET A 302 -12.11 -10.19 10.65
CA MET A 302 -10.79 -10.75 10.88
C MET A 302 -10.68 -12.19 10.36
N LYS A 303 -11.69 -13.01 10.60
CA LYS A 303 -11.80 -14.38 10.05
C LYS A 303 -11.87 -14.39 8.52
N ASP A 304 -12.62 -13.46 7.92
CA ASP A 304 -12.69 -13.34 6.46
C ASP A 304 -11.33 -12.92 5.88
N LEU A 305 -10.64 -11.98 6.52
CA LEU A 305 -9.27 -11.59 6.14
C LEU A 305 -8.32 -12.79 6.16
N LYS A 306 -8.34 -13.60 7.24
CA LYS A 306 -7.51 -14.81 7.37
C LYS A 306 -7.78 -15.78 6.22
N THR A 307 -9.03 -16.15 6.03
CA THR A 307 -9.47 -17.09 4.99
C THR A 307 -9.08 -16.63 3.59
N LYS A 308 -9.20 -15.33 3.31
CA LYS A 308 -8.81 -14.76 2.01
C LYS A 308 -7.29 -14.73 1.83
N LEU A 309 -6.52 -14.46 2.88
CA LEU A 309 -5.04 -14.54 2.84
C LEU A 309 -4.56 -15.99 2.64
N GLU A 310 -5.17 -16.97 3.29
CA GLU A 310 -4.88 -18.39 3.09
C GLU A 310 -5.14 -18.79 1.63
N LYS A 311 -6.27 -18.35 1.06
CA LYS A 311 -6.58 -18.57 -0.36
C LYS A 311 -5.57 -17.87 -1.28
N LEU A 312 -5.17 -16.64 -0.97
CA LEU A 312 -4.15 -15.93 -1.73
C LEU A 312 -2.83 -16.67 -1.70
N SER A 313 -2.37 -17.11 -0.52
CA SER A 313 -1.14 -17.91 -0.37
C SER A 313 -1.17 -19.16 -1.23
N ALA A 314 -2.25 -19.93 -1.16
CA ALA A 314 -2.41 -21.15 -1.95
C ALA A 314 -2.33 -20.86 -3.47
N VAL A 315 -3.01 -19.83 -3.95
CA VAL A 315 -2.98 -19.43 -5.37
C VAL A 315 -1.60 -18.93 -5.80
N LEU A 316 -0.89 -18.19 -4.95
CA LEU A 316 0.48 -17.74 -5.25
C LEU A 316 1.46 -18.92 -5.34
N ILE A 317 1.28 -19.95 -4.49
CA ILE A 317 2.06 -21.20 -4.55
C ILE A 317 1.76 -21.94 -5.88
N GLU A 318 0.48 -22.12 -6.21
CA GLU A 318 0.07 -22.77 -7.44
C GLU A 318 0.59 -22.03 -8.69
N ALA A 319 0.48 -20.69 -8.71
CA ALA A 319 0.99 -19.87 -9.80
C ALA A 319 2.52 -19.92 -9.93
N ARG A 320 3.26 -20.00 -8.81
CA ARG A 320 4.71 -20.17 -8.79
C ARG A 320 5.11 -21.50 -9.46
N ASP A 321 4.38 -22.56 -9.15
CA ASP A 321 4.70 -23.94 -9.57
C ASP A 321 4.16 -24.27 -10.96
N GLN A 322 3.38 -23.35 -11.57
CA GLN A 322 2.87 -23.52 -12.95
C GLN A 322 3.98 -23.40 -13.99
N PRO A 323 4.14 -24.40 -14.87
CA PRO A 323 5.10 -24.33 -15.98
C PRO A 323 4.64 -23.43 -17.13
N ASP A 324 3.32 -23.22 -17.28
CA ASP A 324 2.72 -22.37 -18.31
C ASP A 324 2.36 -20.99 -17.73
N THR A 325 3.01 -19.94 -18.23
CA THR A 325 2.78 -18.55 -17.79
C THR A 325 1.34 -18.11 -18.05
N HIS A 326 0.68 -18.55 -19.12
CA HIS A 326 -0.71 -18.23 -19.39
C HIS A 326 -1.60 -18.75 -18.25
N GLU A 327 -1.45 -20.00 -17.85
CA GLU A 327 -2.24 -20.59 -16.77
C GLU A 327 -1.90 -19.99 -15.41
N ALA A 328 -0.61 -19.74 -15.11
CA ALA A 328 -0.20 -19.01 -13.90
C ALA A 328 -0.88 -17.63 -13.81
N CYS A 329 -0.90 -16.89 -14.91
CA CYS A 329 -1.51 -15.55 -14.94
C CYS A 329 -3.03 -15.58 -14.84
N LYS A 330 -3.71 -16.64 -15.30
CA LYS A 330 -5.15 -16.83 -15.04
C LYS A 330 -5.46 -16.99 -13.56
N LEU A 331 -4.65 -17.78 -12.84
CA LEU A 331 -4.76 -17.94 -11.39
C LEU A 331 -4.59 -16.58 -10.67
N LEU A 332 -3.56 -15.82 -11.06
CA LEU A 332 -3.28 -14.49 -10.49
C LEU A 332 -4.39 -13.48 -10.83
N LYS A 333 -4.88 -13.47 -12.07
CA LYS A 333 -6.02 -12.64 -12.48
C LYS A 333 -7.26 -12.91 -11.63
N ALA A 334 -7.52 -14.17 -11.27
CA ALA A 334 -8.63 -14.52 -10.38
C ALA A 334 -8.48 -13.90 -8.97
N GLN A 335 -7.28 -13.49 -8.53
CA GLN A 335 -7.05 -12.81 -7.26
C GLN A 335 -7.04 -11.28 -7.41
N PHE A 336 -6.45 -10.74 -8.47
CA PHE A 336 -6.16 -9.31 -8.63
C PHE A 336 -7.12 -8.58 -9.56
N GLY A 337 -8.09 -9.29 -10.15
CA GLY A 337 -9.09 -8.72 -11.03
C GLY A 337 -8.61 -8.52 -12.48
N ASP A 338 -9.42 -7.79 -13.26
CA ASP A 338 -9.21 -7.65 -14.70
C ASP A 338 -7.95 -6.86 -15.09
N ASP A 339 -7.42 -6.07 -14.20
CA ASP A 339 -6.17 -5.34 -14.42
C ASP A 339 -4.95 -6.27 -14.51
N PHE A 340 -5.03 -7.50 -13.97
CA PHE A 340 -3.90 -8.42 -14.06
C PHE A 340 -3.84 -9.05 -15.47
N PRO A 341 -2.75 -8.82 -16.23
CA PRO A 341 -2.65 -9.26 -17.61
C PRO A 341 -2.40 -10.76 -17.71
N VAL A 342 -3.08 -11.39 -18.68
CA VAL A 342 -2.85 -12.79 -19.07
C VAL A 342 -2.27 -12.79 -20.48
N PRO A 343 -1.04 -13.27 -20.69
CA PRO A 343 -0.43 -13.32 -22.02
C PRO A 343 -1.14 -14.36 -22.90
N ASP A 344 -1.07 -14.20 -24.23
CA ASP A 344 -1.64 -15.18 -25.14
C ASP A 344 -0.89 -16.52 -25.12
N LYS A 345 -1.59 -17.65 -25.27
CA LYS A 345 -0.96 -18.99 -25.30
C LYS A 345 0.11 -19.12 -26.38
N SER A 346 -0.05 -18.46 -27.53
CA SER A 346 0.92 -18.44 -28.61
C SER A 346 2.26 -17.79 -28.23
N GLU A 347 2.27 -16.90 -27.25
CA GLU A 347 3.48 -16.23 -26.75
C GLU A 347 4.23 -17.12 -25.74
N THR A 348 3.51 -17.93 -24.97
CA THR A 348 4.09 -18.81 -23.94
C THR A 348 4.64 -20.10 -24.50
N THR A 349 4.07 -20.64 -25.57
CA THR A 349 4.54 -21.86 -26.24
C THR A 349 5.85 -21.70 -27.01
N LYS A 350 6.23 -20.50 -27.42
CA LYS A 350 7.49 -20.24 -28.13
C LYS A 350 8.73 -20.36 -27.23
N SER A 351 8.59 -20.36 -25.92
CA SER A 351 9.71 -20.52 -24.98
C SER A 351 10.06 -21.97 -24.67
N SER A 352 9.22 -22.94 -25.06
CA SER A 352 9.41 -24.37 -24.77
C SER A 352 9.98 -25.20 -25.92
N SER A 353 10.28 -24.63 -27.08
CA SER A 353 10.77 -25.34 -28.24
C SER A 353 12.24 -25.01 -28.54
N SER A 354 13.16 -25.72 -27.90
CA SER A 354 14.41 -26.20 -28.56
C SER A 354 15.03 -27.35 -27.76
N SER A 355 14.41 -28.51 -27.81
CA SER A 355 15.16 -29.74 -27.68
C SER A 355 15.83 -30.01 -29.03
N VAL A 356 17.07 -29.55 -29.18
CA VAL A 356 17.92 -30.00 -30.26
C VAL A 356 18.21 -31.50 -30.00
N VAL A 357 17.58 -32.35 -30.75
CA VAL A 357 17.97 -33.77 -30.85
C VAL A 357 19.25 -33.81 -31.72
N PRO A 358 20.40 -34.20 -31.20
CA PRO A 358 21.55 -34.42 -32.05
C PRO A 358 21.25 -35.56 -32.99
N ALA A 359 21.25 -35.31 -34.29
CA ALA A 359 21.20 -36.34 -35.30
C ALA A 359 22.46 -37.20 -35.16
N GLY A 360 22.32 -38.43 -34.64
CA GLY A 360 23.35 -39.45 -34.68
C GLY A 360 23.64 -39.82 -36.14
N ARG A 361 24.85 -39.55 -36.59
CA ARG A 361 25.39 -40.17 -37.81
C ARG A 361 25.82 -41.59 -37.44
N SER A 362 25.13 -42.58 -37.99
CA SER A 362 25.67 -43.93 -38.16
C SER A 362 26.42 -44.00 -39.47
N ALA A 363 27.68 -44.44 -39.42
CA ALA A 363 28.41 -45.05 -40.50
C ALA A 363 28.92 -46.37 -40.00
#